data_aca0e74914b2248f52551c3a2d2b296f
#
_entry.id   aca0e74914b2248f52551c3a2d2b296f
#
_cell.length_a   1.000
_cell.length_b   1.000
_cell.length_c   1.000
_cell.angle_alpha   90.00
_cell.angle_beta   90.00
_cell.angle_gamma   90.00
#
_symmetry.space_group_name_H-M   'P 1'
#
loop_
_entity.id
_entity.type
_entity.pdbx_description
1 polymer ?
#
loop_
_entity_poly.entity_id
_entity_poly.type
_entity_poly.pdbx_seq_one_letter_code
_entity_poly.pdbx_strand_id
1 'polypeptide(L)'
;MRYLRLFGLSAVLSFALAWGWVLAMPMAFMDYEYASWRAKQVMLDRCDLGEAIVLGDSRAAADIIPTRLKVRVANLAMGGGEAIEALSMLNRALACPSPPRLVIISIDPGHFSRPDMFWERSVHFGVVTGREVADVRAASWETGDLSVYDSHHFDGLPLVVRDWLYRVRFPPLYFSNLAHGGLFFRWASNQRSLAATLAARGHYYFGTDPGSSVVTLDGHLNAFRPLPVLDHYFDRVLGVLDSRGIQTVFIAMPINEATWEVVKPAVRDGFAAYLAGYERRYKHFHVASEIMPHWPDRFFGDQFSHLNPEGAERFSDELAQRLQEAPPSTQNDEQKGWLSETGADASVRVVPISKRGS
;
A
#
# COMPACT_ATOMS: atom_id res chain seq x y z
N MET A 1 21.23 -16.50 47.79
CA MET A 1 22.01 -16.54 46.53
C MET A 1 21.43 -17.50 45.50
N ARG A 2 21.19 -18.79 45.82
CA ARG A 2 20.64 -19.77 44.85
C ARG A 2 19.27 -19.38 44.30
N TYR A 3 18.33 -18.95 45.14
CA TYR A 3 16.98 -18.50 44.72
C TYR A 3 17.01 -17.28 43.81
N LEU A 4 17.86 -16.29 44.08
CA LEU A 4 18.03 -15.12 43.23
C LEU A 4 18.57 -15.49 41.82
N ARG A 5 19.49 -16.46 41.76
CA ARG A 5 20.02 -16.96 40.50
C ARG A 5 18.93 -17.72 39.70
N LEU A 6 18.15 -18.57 40.38
CA LEU A 6 17.05 -19.29 39.75
C LEU A 6 15.95 -18.35 39.27
N PHE A 7 15.60 -17.35 40.08
CA PHE A 7 14.64 -16.30 39.68
C PHE A 7 15.13 -15.53 38.46
N GLY A 8 16.38 -15.06 38.50
CA GLY A 8 16.97 -14.33 37.37
C GLY A 8 17.00 -15.16 36.08
N LEU A 9 17.41 -16.45 36.19
CA LEU A 9 17.43 -17.36 35.04
C LEU A 9 16.03 -17.61 34.49
N SER A 10 15.03 -17.80 35.37
CA SER A 10 13.64 -18.00 35.00
C SER A 10 13.07 -16.75 34.28
N ALA A 11 13.37 -15.57 34.79
CA ALA A 11 12.93 -14.31 34.17
C ALA A 11 13.54 -14.12 32.76
N VAL A 12 14.83 -14.36 32.62
CA VAL A 12 15.53 -14.29 31.31
C VAL A 12 14.96 -15.30 30.32
N LEU A 13 14.74 -16.55 30.76
CA LEU A 13 14.16 -17.58 29.92
C LEU A 13 12.74 -17.23 29.48
N SER A 14 11.89 -16.77 30.39
CA SER A 14 10.54 -16.34 30.09
C SER A 14 10.51 -15.20 29.09
N PHE A 15 11.37 -14.21 29.26
CA PHE A 15 11.50 -13.09 28.33
C PHE A 15 12.00 -13.56 26.95
N ALA A 16 13.00 -14.44 26.91
CA ALA A 16 13.51 -15.00 25.65
C ALA A 16 12.44 -15.82 24.91
N LEU A 17 11.61 -16.57 25.64
CA LEU A 17 10.48 -17.30 25.05
C LEU A 17 9.42 -16.35 24.48
N ALA A 18 9.07 -15.28 25.22
CA ALA A 18 8.16 -14.26 24.74
C ALA A 18 8.72 -13.55 23.49
N TRP A 19 10.00 -13.25 23.48
CA TRP A 19 10.65 -12.63 22.31
C TRP A 19 10.69 -13.56 21.12
N GLY A 20 11.04 -14.85 21.34
CA GLY A 20 10.98 -15.89 20.29
C GLY A 20 9.58 -16.03 19.69
N TRP A 21 8.54 -15.96 20.53
CA TRP A 21 7.15 -15.95 20.10
C TRP A 21 6.82 -14.73 19.21
N VAL A 22 7.16 -13.52 19.64
CA VAL A 22 6.92 -12.27 18.89
C VAL A 22 7.61 -12.32 17.51
N LEU A 23 8.83 -12.87 17.45
CA LEU A 23 9.55 -13.05 16.19
C LEU A 23 8.90 -14.07 15.25
N ALA A 24 8.47 -15.22 15.81
CA ALA A 24 8.02 -16.36 15.01
C ALA A 24 6.55 -16.29 14.60
N MET A 25 5.69 -15.64 15.38
CA MET A 25 4.23 -15.77 15.26
C MET A 25 3.48 -14.43 15.12
N PRO A 26 3.92 -13.48 14.25
CA PRO A 26 3.26 -12.18 14.12
C PRO A 26 1.78 -12.31 13.72
N MET A 27 1.43 -13.28 12.90
CA MET A 27 0.04 -13.55 12.49
C MET A 27 -0.88 -13.91 13.65
N ALA A 28 -0.34 -14.28 14.81
CA ALA A 28 -1.14 -14.68 15.97
C ALA A 28 -1.65 -13.47 16.79
N PHE A 29 -0.97 -12.32 16.72
CA PHE A 29 -1.26 -11.19 17.59
C PHE A 29 -1.26 -9.81 16.90
N MET A 30 -0.65 -9.69 15.71
CA MET A 30 -0.64 -8.43 14.99
C MET A 30 -2.07 -8.04 14.58
N ASP A 31 -2.27 -6.76 14.45
CA ASP A 31 -3.55 -6.18 14.07
C ASP A 31 -4.10 -6.77 12.75
N TYR A 32 -5.39 -6.58 12.49
CA TYR A 32 -6.08 -7.22 11.36
C TYR A 32 -5.55 -6.76 9.99
N GLU A 33 -5.01 -5.55 9.90
CA GLU A 33 -4.43 -5.05 8.65
C GLU A 33 -3.10 -5.72 8.32
N TYR A 34 -2.36 -6.20 9.32
CA TYR A 34 -1.09 -6.90 9.10
C TYR A 34 -1.22 -8.04 8.07
N ALA A 35 -2.32 -8.78 8.12
CA ALA A 35 -2.57 -9.87 7.18
C ALA A 35 -2.67 -9.39 5.72
N SER A 36 -3.36 -8.26 5.49
CA SER A 36 -3.45 -7.61 4.18
C SER A 36 -2.08 -7.14 3.69
N TRP A 37 -1.31 -6.47 4.54
CA TRP A 37 0.05 -6.04 4.21
C TRP A 37 0.96 -7.23 3.89
N ARG A 38 0.85 -8.32 4.69
CA ARG A 38 1.62 -9.55 4.45
C ARG A 38 1.26 -10.22 3.12
N ALA A 39 0.00 -10.17 2.70
CA ALA A 39 -0.42 -10.70 1.41
C ALA A 39 0.33 -10.03 0.25
N LYS A 40 0.48 -8.70 0.30
CA LYS A 40 1.20 -7.93 -0.73
C LYS A 40 2.69 -8.27 -0.76
N GLN A 41 3.29 -8.43 0.42
CA GLN A 41 4.67 -8.92 0.51
C GLN A 41 4.82 -10.33 -0.09
N VAL A 42 3.88 -11.24 0.18
CA VAL A 42 3.88 -12.60 -0.39
C VAL A 42 3.76 -12.57 -1.91
N MET A 43 2.92 -11.69 -2.48
CA MET A 43 2.83 -11.54 -3.94
C MET A 43 4.14 -11.04 -4.55
N LEU A 44 4.81 -10.08 -3.90
CA LEU A 44 6.13 -9.60 -4.29
C LEU A 44 7.21 -10.68 -4.16
N ASP A 45 7.24 -11.41 -3.04
CA ASP A 45 8.21 -12.49 -2.79
C ASP A 45 8.09 -13.62 -3.84
N ARG A 46 6.86 -13.85 -4.35
CA ARG A 46 6.56 -14.84 -5.40
C ARG A 46 6.63 -14.27 -6.82
N CYS A 47 6.82 -12.96 -6.96
CA CYS A 47 6.70 -12.25 -8.23
C CYS A 47 5.36 -12.51 -8.96
N ASP A 48 4.28 -12.69 -8.20
CA ASP A 48 2.94 -12.92 -8.73
C ASP A 48 2.20 -11.58 -8.93
N LEU A 49 2.70 -10.75 -9.83
CA LEU A 49 2.21 -9.39 -10.01
C LEU A 49 1.24 -9.23 -11.19
N GLY A 50 1.54 -9.84 -12.33
CA GLY A 50 0.80 -9.63 -13.58
C GLY A 50 1.39 -8.49 -14.40
N GLU A 51 0.59 -7.95 -15.32
CA GLU A 51 1.02 -6.90 -16.26
C GLU A 51 0.99 -5.51 -15.65
N ALA A 52 0.13 -5.31 -14.64
CA ALA A 52 0.00 -4.05 -13.94
C ALA A 52 0.03 -4.22 -12.43
N ILE A 53 0.44 -3.16 -11.74
CA ILE A 53 0.33 -3.06 -10.27
C ILE A 53 -0.39 -1.76 -9.88
N VAL A 54 -1.05 -1.80 -8.73
CA VAL A 54 -1.61 -0.61 -8.06
C VAL A 54 -0.72 -0.28 -6.88
N LEU A 55 -0.31 0.97 -6.77
CA LEU A 55 0.40 1.54 -5.62
C LEU A 55 -0.44 2.66 -5.02
N GLY A 56 -0.38 2.83 -3.70
CA GLY A 56 -1.10 3.91 -3.05
C GLY A 56 -1.59 3.57 -1.65
N ASP A 57 -2.62 4.29 -1.23
CA ASP A 57 -3.19 4.26 0.12
C ASP A 57 -4.33 3.24 0.29
N SER A 58 -5.08 3.39 1.40
CA SER A 58 -6.19 2.50 1.73
C SER A 58 -7.35 2.57 0.75
N ARG A 59 -7.62 3.75 0.15
CA ARG A 59 -8.68 3.90 -0.86
C ARG A 59 -8.32 3.07 -2.10
N ALA A 60 -7.10 3.19 -2.60
CA ALA A 60 -6.65 2.34 -3.71
C ALA A 60 -6.70 0.85 -3.38
N ALA A 61 -6.40 0.48 -2.12
CA ALA A 61 -6.47 -0.92 -1.67
C ALA A 61 -7.89 -1.46 -1.63
N ALA A 62 -8.89 -0.61 -1.29
CA ALA A 62 -10.30 -0.98 -1.15
C ALA A 62 -11.10 -0.82 -2.45
N ASP A 63 -10.81 0.23 -3.22
CA ASP A 63 -11.69 0.69 -4.28
C ASP A 63 -11.35 0.07 -5.63
N ILE A 64 -10.10 -0.42 -5.81
CA ILE A 64 -9.67 -1.09 -7.04
C ILE A 64 -9.69 -2.60 -6.86
N ILE A 65 -10.65 -3.26 -7.51
CA ILE A 65 -10.80 -4.72 -7.52
C ILE A 65 -10.05 -5.29 -8.74
N PRO A 66 -8.87 -5.93 -8.57
CA PRO A 66 -8.04 -6.39 -9.68
C PRO A 66 -8.74 -7.34 -10.64
N THR A 67 -9.64 -8.18 -10.13
CA THR A 67 -10.37 -9.17 -10.94
C THR A 67 -11.44 -8.59 -11.88
N ARG A 68 -11.78 -7.31 -11.71
CA ARG A 68 -12.67 -6.57 -12.62
C ARG A 68 -11.92 -5.85 -13.73
N LEU A 69 -10.60 -5.71 -13.61
CA LEU A 69 -9.78 -5.11 -14.65
C LEU A 69 -9.48 -6.15 -15.75
N LYS A 70 -9.40 -5.69 -17.01
CA LYS A 70 -9.24 -6.59 -18.18
C LYS A 70 -7.83 -7.15 -18.34
N VAL A 71 -6.90 -6.69 -17.54
CA VAL A 71 -5.52 -7.19 -17.46
C VAL A 71 -5.25 -7.78 -16.09
N ARG A 72 -4.25 -8.62 -16.02
CA ARG A 72 -3.83 -9.19 -14.74
C ARG A 72 -3.12 -8.14 -13.89
N VAL A 73 -3.76 -7.73 -12.81
CA VAL A 73 -3.30 -6.68 -11.89
C VAL A 73 -3.00 -7.27 -10.52
N ALA A 74 -1.99 -6.75 -9.83
CA ALA A 74 -1.79 -6.93 -8.40
C ALA A 74 -2.01 -5.60 -7.68
N ASN A 75 -2.93 -5.56 -6.72
CA ASN A 75 -3.14 -4.39 -5.89
C ASN A 75 -2.17 -4.42 -4.70
N LEU A 76 -1.11 -3.61 -4.78
CA LEU A 76 -0.08 -3.47 -3.75
C LEU A 76 -0.30 -2.24 -2.86
N ALA A 77 -1.38 -1.47 -3.09
CA ALA A 77 -1.75 -0.33 -2.25
C ALA A 77 -2.09 -0.77 -0.82
N MET A 78 -1.82 0.05 0.19
CA MET A 78 -1.86 -0.34 1.60
C MET A 78 -2.61 0.67 2.45
N GLY A 79 -3.19 0.21 3.57
CA GLY A 79 -3.82 1.10 4.55
C GLY A 79 -2.82 2.09 5.13
N GLY A 80 -3.04 3.40 4.95
CA GLY A 80 -2.09 4.44 5.33
C GLY A 80 -0.80 4.43 4.51
N GLY A 81 -0.83 3.84 3.29
CA GLY A 81 0.32 3.81 2.39
C GLY A 81 0.58 5.17 1.75
N GLU A 82 1.84 5.55 1.68
CA GLU A 82 2.32 6.82 1.15
C GLU A 82 3.34 6.60 0.03
N ALA A 83 3.94 7.66 -0.44
CA ALA A 83 4.97 7.59 -1.48
C ALA A 83 6.22 6.79 -1.06
N ILE A 84 6.52 6.74 0.25
CA ILE A 84 7.65 5.96 0.80
C ILE A 84 7.41 4.47 0.58
N GLU A 85 6.25 3.96 0.99
CA GLU A 85 5.86 2.56 0.81
C GLU A 85 5.69 2.21 -0.67
N ALA A 86 5.13 3.14 -1.45
CA ALA A 86 5.00 2.98 -2.89
C ALA A 86 6.36 2.74 -3.56
N LEU A 87 7.40 3.49 -3.17
CA LEU A 87 8.76 3.29 -3.69
C LEU A 87 9.35 1.94 -3.25
N SER A 88 9.16 1.55 -1.99
CA SER A 88 9.64 0.25 -1.48
C SER A 88 9.00 -0.91 -2.26
N MET A 89 7.67 -0.89 -2.43
CA MET A 89 6.93 -1.90 -3.18
C MET A 89 7.31 -1.91 -4.66
N LEU A 90 7.47 -0.73 -5.27
CA LEU A 90 7.91 -0.58 -6.66
C LEU A 90 9.29 -1.21 -6.89
N ASN A 91 10.26 -0.88 -6.04
CA ASN A 91 11.62 -1.42 -6.18
C ASN A 91 11.64 -2.96 -6.13
N ARG A 92 10.82 -3.55 -5.25
CA ARG A 92 10.67 -5.00 -5.17
C ARG A 92 9.96 -5.57 -6.39
N ALA A 93 8.92 -4.91 -6.88
CA ALA A 93 8.21 -5.32 -8.10
C ALA A 93 9.11 -5.28 -9.34
N LEU A 94 9.97 -4.25 -9.44
CA LEU A 94 10.92 -4.09 -10.54
C LEU A 94 12.11 -5.06 -10.48
N ALA A 95 12.36 -5.68 -9.34
CA ALA A 95 13.35 -6.73 -9.19
C ALA A 95 12.84 -8.12 -9.66
N CYS A 96 11.55 -8.26 -9.95
CA CYS A 96 10.97 -9.50 -10.46
C CYS A 96 11.40 -9.77 -11.91
N PRO A 97 11.49 -11.06 -12.33
CA PRO A 97 11.85 -11.43 -13.70
C PRO A 97 10.93 -10.85 -14.78
N SER A 98 9.65 -10.61 -14.44
CA SER A 98 8.67 -9.99 -15.31
C SER A 98 8.10 -8.75 -14.60
N PRO A 99 8.76 -7.59 -14.71
CA PRO A 99 8.29 -6.37 -14.08
C PRO A 99 6.99 -5.88 -14.74
N PRO A 100 6.17 -5.12 -14.00
CA PRO A 100 4.93 -4.57 -14.55
C PRO A 100 5.21 -3.58 -15.68
N ARG A 101 4.28 -3.51 -16.65
CA ARG A 101 4.32 -2.56 -17.77
C ARG A 101 3.47 -1.31 -17.51
N LEU A 102 2.53 -1.43 -16.59
CA LEU A 102 1.64 -0.36 -16.17
C LEU A 102 1.65 -0.25 -14.64
N VAL A 103 1.75 0.95 -14.14
CA VAL A 103 1.61 1.26 -12.72
C VAL A 103 0.46 2.25 -12.54
N ILE A 104 -0.54 1.84 -11.76
CA ILE A 104 -1.63 2.71 -11.34
C ILE A 104 -1.25 3.26 -9.96
N ILE A 105 -1.23 4.56 -9.81
CA ILE A 105 -0.94 5.22 -8.53
C ILE A 105 -2.19 5.96 -8.07
N SER A 106 -2.52 5.79 -6.79
CA SER A 106 -3.54 6.59 -6.15
C SER A 106 -3.15 6.87 -4.70
N ILE A 107 -2.94 8.12 -4.39
CA ILE A 107 -2.63 8.64 -3.07
C ILE A 107 -3.48 9.90 -2.90
N ASP A 108 -4.24 9.99 -1.81
CA ASP A 108 -5.11 11.14 -1.57
C ASP A 108 -4.33 12.38 -1.07
N PRO A 109 -4.92 13.60 -1.14
CA PRO A 109 -4.27 14.83 -0.70
C PRO A 109 -3.86 14.79 0.78
N GLY A 110 -4.63 14.09 1.61
CA GLY A 110 -4.36 13.93 3.03
C GLY A 110 -3.05 13.18 3.28
N HIS A 111 -2.81 12.09 2.53
CA HIS A 111 -1.60 11.28 2.64
C HIS A 111 -0.35 11.95 2.04
N PHE A 112 -0.48 12.96 1.21
CA PHE A 112 0.66 13.82 0.86
C PHE A 112 0.95 14.90 1.91
N SER A 113 -0.07 15.31 2.67
CA SER A 113 0.00 16.46 3.57
C SER A 113 0.37 16.10 5.01
N ARG A 114 0.37 14.82 5.33
CA ARG A 114 0.61 14.31 6.67
C ARG A 114 1.13 12.89 6.60
N PRO A 115 2.23 12.52 7.29
CA PRO A 115 2.63 11.11 7.38
C PRO A 115 1.59 10.38 8.23
N ASP A 116 1.05 9.30 7.68
CA ASP A 116 0.09 8.47 8.39
C ASP A 116 0.71 7.11 8.73
N MET A 117 1.03 6.92 9.99
CA MET A 117 1.41 5.62 10.54
C MET A 117 2.70 4.99 9.95
N PHE A 118 3.65 5.81 9.47
CA PHE A 118 4.92 5.29 8.94
C PHE A 118 5.64 4.36 9.94
N TRP A 119 5.81 4.78 11.18
CA TRP A 119 6.46 3.94 12.21
C TRP A 119 5.55 2.84 12.73
N GLU A 120 4.27 3.16 12.93
CA GLU A 120 3.27 2.28 13.53
C GLU A 120 2.85 1.14 12.59
N ARG A 121 3.04 1.31 11.29
CA ARG A 121 2.71 0.29 10.27
C ARG A 121 3.89 -0.08 9.41
N SER A 122 4.44 0.83 8.63
CA SER A 122 5.41 0.49 7.58
C SER A 122 6.67 -0.13 8.14
N VAL A 123 7.22 0.45 9.20
CA VAL A 123 8.37 -0.11 9.91
C VAL A 123 7.96 -1.28 10.82
N HIS A 124 6.88 -1.12 11.57
CA HIS A 124 6.37 -2.13 12.51
C HIS A 124 5.97 -3.43 11.81
N PHE A 125 5.33 -3.36 10.65
CA PHE A 125 4.95 -4.55 9.87
C PHE A 125 6.12 -5.10 9.02
N GLY A 126 7.25 -4.39 8.99
CA GLY A 126 8.45 -4.81 8.30
C GLY A 126 8.37 -4.69 6.77
N VAL A 127 7.58 -3.73 6.28
CA VAL A 127 7.52 -3.38 4.85
C VAL A 127 8.73 -2.55 4.48
N VAL A 128 9.00 -1.50 5.24
CA VAL A 128 10.19 -0.65 5.11
C VAL A 128 11.31 -1.25 5.95
N THR A 129 12.41 -1.60 5.32
CA THR A 129 13.54 -2.29 5.96
C THR A 129 14.52 -1.31 6.60
N GLY A 130 15.46 -1.82 7.39
CA GLY A 130 16.40 -0.95 8.09
C GLY A 130 17.29 -0.08 7.19
N ARG A 131 17.58 -0.51 5.94
CA ARG A 131 18.29 0.32 4.96
C ARG A 131 17.39 1.44 4.45
N GLU A 132 16.15 1.10 4.12
CA GLU A 132 15.16 2.08 3.66
C GLU A 132 14.83 3.10 4.74
N VAL A 133 14.77 2.69 6.02
CA VAL A 133 14.62 3.64 7.15
C VAL A 133 15.79 4.61 7.21
N ALA A 134 17.02 4.15 6.96
CA ALA A 134 18.17 5.04 6.91
C ALA A 134 18.08 6.05 5.74
N ASP A 135 17.62 5.58 4.57
CA ASP A 135 17.38 6.45 3.41
C ASP A 135 16.27 7.47 3.69
N VAL A 136 15.18 7.06 4.37
CA VAL A 136 14.09 7.98 4.78
C VAL A 136 14.61 9.06 5.72
N ARG A 137 15.47 8.71 6.67
CA ARG A 137 16.10 9.70 7.55
C ARG A 137 17.01 10.68 6.83
N ALA A 138 17.80 10.17 5.88
CA ALA A 138 18.63 11.03 5.06
C ALA A 138 17.79 12.02 4.25
N ALA A 139 16.73 11.54 3.60
CA ALA A 139 15.78 12.36 2.85
C ALA A 139 15.07 13.38 3.75
N SER A 140 14.61 12.96 4.95
CA SER A 140 13.99 13.86 5.93
C SER A 140 14.95 15.01 6.32
N TRP A 141 16.21 14.70 6.50
CA TRP A 141 17.23 15.70 6.81
C TRP A 141 17.51 16.64 5.63
N GLU A 142 17.65 16.09 4.43
CA GLU A 142 17.91 16.84 3.20
C GLU A 142 16.75 17.78 2.83
N THR A 143 15.51 17.33 3.04
CA THR A 143 14.31 18.11 2.76
C THR A 143 13.95 19.08 3.89
N GLY A 144 14.57 18.95 5.05
CA GLY A 144 14.23 19.72 6.26
C GLY A 144 12.89 19.31 6.89
N ASP A 145 12.34 18.16 6.51
CA ASP A 145 11.07 17.65 7.02
C ASP A 145 11.33 16.43 7.92
N LEU A 146 11.22 16.62 9.22
CA LEU A 146 11.50 15.58 10.21
C LEU A 146 10.26 14.78 10.63
N SER A 147 9.15 14.89 9.92
CA SER A 147 7.87 14.27 10.29
C SER A 147 7.92 12.73 10.37
N VAL A 148 8.79 12.09 9.58
CA VAL A 148 9.01 10.62 9.58
C VAL A 148 10.39 10.22 10.11
N TYR A 149 11.18 11.18 10.62
CA TYR A 149 12.56 10.93 11.02
C TYR A 149 12.67 9.95 12.18
N ASP A 150 11.77 10.03 13.16
CA ASP A 150 11.81 9.23 14.38
C ASP A 150 10.43 8.85 14.90
N SER A 151 10.36 7.69 15.54
CA SER A 151 9.13 7.12 16.09
C SER A 151 8.73 7.65 17.46
N HIS A 152 9.55 8.47 18.09
CA HIS A 152 9.41 8.89 19.50
C HIS A 152 9.33 7.74 20.53
N HIS A 153 9.55 6.48 20.10
CA HIS A 153 9.68 5.36 21.03
C HIS A 153 11.11 5.27 21.56
N PHE A 154 11.21 5.04 22.87
CA PHE A 154 12.51 4.93 23.55
C PHE A 154 13.40 6.16 23.38
N ASP A 155 12.82 7.35 23.55
CA ASP A 155 13.56 8.60 23.61
C ASP A 155 14.73 8.47 24.59
N GLY A 156 15.91 8.96 24.17
CA GLY A 156 17.15 8.81 24.94
C GLY A 156 18.03 7.63 24.49
N LEU A 157 17.54 6.64 23.75
CA LEU A 157 18.40 5.63 23.12
C LEU A 157 18.94 6.13 21.77
N PRO A 158 20.18 5.74 21.38
CA PRO A 158 20.71 6.02 20.05
C PRO A 158 19.80 5.47 18.96
N LEU A 159 19.62 6.20 17.84
CA LEU A 159 18.75 5.81 16.71
C LEU A 159 19.03 4.38 16.22
N VAL A 160 20.30 4.01 16.08
CA VAL A 160 20.72 2.68 15.64
C VAL A 160 20.19 1.56 16.55
N VAL A 161 20.10 1.83 17.85
CA VAL A 161 19.56 0.88 18.83
C VAL A 161 18.05 0.79 18.68
N ARG A 162 17.35 1.92 18.52
CA ARG A 162 15.89 1.95 18.30
C ARG A 162 15.53 1.20 17.03
N ASP A 163 16.23 1.42 15.92
CA ASP A 163 16.03 0.68 14.67
C ASP A 163 16.25 -0.81 14.81
N TRP A 164 17.29 -1.18 15.56
CA TRP A 164 17.55 -2.59 15.84
C TRP A 164 16.39 -3.21 16.62
N LEU A 165 15.87 -2.52 17.64
CA LEU A 165 14.72 -2.98 18.42
C LEU A 165 13.47 -3.22 17.57
N TYR A 166 13.18 -2.34 16.58
CA TYR A 166 12.10 -2.58 15.62
C TYR A 166 12.35 -3.82 14.76
N ARG A 167 13.54 -3.95 14.20
CA ARG A 167 13.90 -5.09 13.32
C ARG A 167 13.81 -6.43 14.00
N VAL A 168 14.24 -6.50 15.26
CA VAL A 168 14.17 -7.76 16.04
C VAL A 168 12.81 -7.94 16.74
N ARG A 169 11.85 -7.09 16.45
CA ARG A 169 10.52 -7.12 17.07
C ARG A 169 10.60 -7.19 18.58
N PHE A 170 11.30 -6.21 19.18
CA PHE A 170 11.46 -6.16 20.62
C PHE A 170 10.09 -6.15 21.31
N PRO A 171 9.78 -7.09 22.24
CA PRO A 171 8.43 -7.29 22.76
C PRO A 171 7.71 -6.04 23.25
N PRO A 172 8.33 -5.08 23.98
CA PRO A 172 7.66 -3.86 24.41
C PRO A 172 7.05 -3.01 23.29
N LEU A 173 7.63 -3.01 22.08
CA LEU A 173 7.08 -2.29 20.93
C LEU A 173 5.78 -2.94 20.40
N TYR A 174 5.61 -4.23 20.66
CA TYR A 174 4.48 -5.03 20.20
C TYR A 174 3.49 -5.37 21.33
N PHE A 175 3.74 -4.88 22.53
CA PHE A 175 2.97 -5.24 23.73
C PHE A 175 1.49 -4.87 23.59
N SER A 176 1.18 -3.73 23.00
CA SER A 176 -0.21 -3.31 22.76
C SER A 176 -0.94 -4.35 21.90
N ASN A 177 -0.34 -4.78 20.81
CA ASN A 177 -0.92 -5.79 19.91
C ASN A 177 -1.09 -7.14 20.62
N LEU A 178 -0.08 -7.56 21.41
CA LEU A 178 -0.17 -8.77 22.23
C LEU A 178 -1.31 -8.69 23.26
N ALA A 179 -1.44 -7.57 23.94
CA ALA A 179 -2.46 -7.37 24.96
C ALA A 179 -3.88 -7.38 24.38
N HIS A 180 -4.09 -6.76 23.22
CA HIS A 180 -5.38 -6.71 22.54
C HIS A 180 -5.68 -7.98 21.73
N GLY A 181 -4.66 -8.58 21.12
CA GLY A 181 -4.80 -9.76 20.25
C GLY A 181 -4.72 -11.11 20.96
N GLY A 182 -4.15 -11.15 22.17
CA GLY A 182 -3.82 -12.40 22.86
C GLY A 182 -2.79 -13.24 22.08
N LEU A 183 -2.32 -14.35 22.69
CA LEU A 183 -1.25 -15.15 22.07
C LEU A 183 -1.66 -15.82 20.76
N PHE A 184 -2.92 -16.20 20.60
CA PHE A 184 -3.43 -16.89 19.41
C PHE A 184 -4.74 -16.31 18.88
N PHE A 185 -5.25 -15.30 19.51
CA PHE A 185 -6.61 -14.81 19.27
C PHE A 185 -6.84 -14.42 17.80
N ARG A 186 -5.86 -13.79 17.18
CA ARG A 186 -5.96 -13.33 15.79
C ARG A 186 -5.49 -14.35 14.74
N TRP A 187 -4.91 -15.49 15.15
CA TRP A 187 -4.32 -16.44 14.20
C TRP A 187 -5.30 -16.83 13.09
N ALA A 188 -6.47 -17.35 13.47
CA ALA A 188 -7.44 -17.85 12.50
C ALA A 188 -8.02 -16.74 11.62
N SER A 189 -8.29 -15.56 12.18
CA SER A 189 -8.80 -14.40 11.42
C SER A 189 -7.74 -13.85 10.46
N ASN A 190 -6.50 -13.67 10.93
CA ASN A 190 -5.42 -13.18 10.09
C ASN A 190 -5.05 -14.16 8.97
N GLN A 191 -5.09 -15.47 9.22
CA GLN A 191 -4.87 -16.47 8.17
C GLN A 191 -5.99 -16.44 7.12
N ARG A 192 -7.25 -16.30 7.53
CA ARG A 192 -8.37 -16.13 6.58
C ARG A 192 -8.23 -14.84 5.77
N SER A 193 -7.91 -13.72 6.43
CA SER A 193 -7.68 -12.43 5.77
C SER A 193 -6.52 -12.51 4.77
N LEU A 194 -5.39 -13.11 5.15
CA LEU A 194 -4.27 -13.34 4.24
C LEU A 194 -4.70 -14.13 3.00
N ALA A 195 -5.39 -15.25 3.20
CA ALA A 195 -5.85 -16.10 2.10
C ALA A 195 -6.84 -15.37 1.19
N ALA A 196 -7.80 -14.64 1.76
CA ALA A 196 -8.79 -13.85 1.03
C ALA A 196 -8.12 -12.72 0.22
N THR A 197 -7.19 -11.98 0.83
CA THR A 197 -6.48 -10.89 0.15
C THR A 197 -5.60 -11.43 -0.99
N LEU A 198 -4.95 -12.59 -0.82
CA LEU A 198 -4.20 -13.24 -1.89
C LEU A 198 -5.11 -13.68 -3.04
N ALA A 199 -6.26 -14.30 -2.73
CA ALA A 199 -7.24 -14.72 -3.73
C ALA A 199 -7.82 -13.52 -4.50
N ALA A 200 -8.03 -12.38 -3.81
CA ALA A 200 -8.47 -11.11 -4.40
C ALA A 200 -7.33 -10.30 -5.04
N ARG A 201 -6.13 -10.88 -5.21
CA ARG A 201 -4.95 -10.23 -5.79
C ARG A 201 -4.57 -8.91 -5.11
N GLY A 202 -4.66 -8.88 -3.79
CA GLY A 202 -4.27 -7.74 -2.95
C GLY A 202 -5.41 -6.78 -2.59
N HIS A 203 -6.59 -6.91 -3.18
CA HIS A 203 -7.74 -6.12 -2.78
C HIS A 203 -8.19 -6.46 -1.35
N TYR A 204 -8.64 -5.44 -0.60
CA TYR A 204 -9.06 -5.59 0.78
C TYR A 204 -10.11 -4.53 1.14
N TYR A 205 -11.31 -4.94 1.56
CA TYR A 205 -12.33 -4.01 2.07
C TYR A 205 -12.00 -3.55 3.50
N PHE A 206 -11.99 -2.24 3.73
CA PHE A 206 -11.86 -1.66 5.07
C PHE A 206 -13.23 -1.47 5.73
N GLY A 207 -14.26 -1.16 4.96
CA GLY A 207 -15.63 -1.02 5.43
C GLY A 207 -16.64 -1.58 4.44
N THR A 208 -17.78 -2.04 4.96
CA THR A 208 -18.87 -2.63 4.17
C THR A 208 -20.24 -2.07 4.56
N ASP A 209 -20.28 -0.95 5.25
CA ASP A 209 -21.53 -0.28 5.63
C ASP A 209 -22.30 0.17 4.38
N PRO A 210 -23.63 0.28 4.45
CA PRO A 210 -24.46 0.63 3.31
C PRO A 210 -24.42 2.12 2.95
N GLY A 211 -23.62 2.92 3.65
CA GLY A 211 -23.40 4.33 3.41
C GLY A 211 -22.61 5.01 4.51
N SER A 212 -21.88 6.09 4.18
CA SER A 212 -21.17 6.92 5.15
C SER A 212 -21.17 8.38 4.71
N SER A 213 -21.68 9.25 5.58
CA SER A 213 -21.65 10.71 5.43
C SER A 213 -20.62 11.38 6.36
N VAL A 214 -19.64 10.63 6.85
CA VAL A 214 -18.60 11.19 7.71
C VAL A 214 -17.62 12.01 6.87
N VAL A 215 -17.38 13.25 7.27
CA VAL A 215 -16.37 14.12 6.64
C VAL A 215 -14.98 13.56 6.92
N THR A 216 -14.25 13.28 5.87
CA THR A 216 -12.89 12.71 5.95
C THR A 216 -11.80 13.76 6.12
N LEU A 217 -10.55 13.32 6.24
CA LEU A 217 -9.39 14.19 6.40
C LEU A 217 -9.32 15.29 5.33
N ASP A 218 -9.63 14.95 4.08
CA ASP A 218 -9.56 15.91 2.96
C ASP A 218 -10.47 17.12 3.17
N GLY A 219 -11.65 16.91 3.79
CA GLY A 219 -12.57 17.98 4.15
C GLY A 219 -12.06 18.93 5.25
N HIS A 220 -11.11 18.47 6.04
CA HIS A 220 -10.50 19.25 7.13
C HIS A 220 -9.23 20.02 6.71
N LEU A 221 -8.70 19.77 5.53
CA LEU A 221 -7.54 20.50 5.03
C LEU A 221 -7.90 21.96 4.68
N ASN A 222 -7.00 22.90 5.00
CA ASN A 222 -7.17 24.30 4.64
C ASN A 222 -6.68 24.60 3.23
N ALA A 223 -5.61 23.94 2.80
CA ALA A 223 -5.03 23.99 1.47
C ALA A 223 -4.21 22.72 1.27
N PHE A 224 -4.00 22.32 0.02
CA PHE A 224 -3.08 21.24 -0.29
C PHE A 224 -1.64 21.74 -0.13
N ARG A 225 -0.87 21.04 0.69
CA ARG A 225 0.56 21.27 0.90
C ARG A 225 1.23 19.93 1.14
N PRO A 226 1.92 19.36 0.15
CA PRO A 226 2.63 18.12 0.34
C PRO A 226 3.78 18.32 1.34
N LEU A 227 3.99 17.35 2.20
CA LEU A 227 5.18 17.32 3.03
C LEU A 227 6.43 17.12 2.16
N PRO A 228 7.51 17.88 2.39
CA PRO A 228 8.71 17.82 1.57
C PRO A 228 9.31 16.42 1.42
N VAL A 229 9.28 15.60 2.47
CA VAL A 229 9.78 14.23 2.41
C VAL A 229 8.87 13.33 1.56
N LEU A 230 7.55 13.48 1.63
CA LEU A 230 6.61 12.68 0.84
C LEU A 230 6.64 13.09 -0.64
N ASP A 231 6.75 14.39 -0.91
CA ASP A 231 6.97 14.93 -2.26
C ASP A 231 8.27 14.38 -2.88
N HIS A 232 9.38 14.37 -2.12
CA HIS A 232 10.65 13.79 -2.53
C HIS A 232 10.50 12.30 -2.92
N TYR A 233 9.75 11.52 -2.13
CA TYR A 233 9.53 10.12 -2.44
C TYR A 233 8.61 9.90 -3.63
N PHE A 234 7.59 10.74 -3.81
CA PHE A 234 6.72 10.70 -4.99
C PHE A 234 7.50 11.02 -6.27
N ASP A 235 8.34 12.03 -6.23
CA ASP A 235 9.27 12.36 -7.32
C ASP A 235 10.18 11.18 -7.68
N ARG A 236 10.73 10.50 -6.68
CA ARG A 236 11.57 9.29 -6.89
C ARG A 236 10.78 8.14 -7.53
N VAL A 237 9.53 7.90 -7.10
CA VAL A 237 8.66 6.88 -7.71
C VAL A 237 8.50 7.16 -9.20
N LEU A 238 8.11 8.38 -9.54
CA LEU A 238 7.88 8.78 -10.93
C LEU A 238 9.19 8.77 -11.76
N GLY A 239 10.29 9.23 -11.18
CA GLY A 239 11.60 9.21 -11.83
C GLY A 239 12.09 7.79 -12.16
N VAL A 240 11.87 6.82 -11.26
CA VAL A 240 12.19 5.41 -11.48
C VAL A 240 11.34 4.82 -12.61
N LEU A 241 10.03 5.12 -12.61
CA LEU A 241 9.10 4.62 -13.62
C LEU A 241 9.40 5.21 -15.01
N ASP A 242 9.59 6.54 -15.08
CA ASP A 242 9.85 7.25 -16.32
C ASP A 242 11.20 6.83 -16.95
N SER A 243 12.26 6.66 -16.14
CA SER A 243 13.56 6.19 -16.61
C SER A 243 13.54 4.78 -17.22
N ARG A 244 12.53 3.99 -16.87
CA ARG A 244 12.30 2.63 -17.39
C ARG A 244 11.26 2.57 -18.49
N GLY A 245 10.66 3.70 -18.87
CA GLY A 245 9.59 3.77 -19.87
C GLY A 245 8.29 3.08 -19.42
N ILE A 246 8.09 2.90 -18.11
CA ILE A 246 6.90 2.25 -17.58
C ILE A 246 5.75 3.25 -17.54
N GLN A 247 4.65 2.87 -18.19
CA GLN A 247 3.46 3.69 -18.19
C GLN A 247 2.89 3.82 -16.78
N THR A 248 2.61 5.03 -16.38
CA THR A 248 2.16 5.37 -15.03
C THR A 248 0.90 6.22 -15.11
N VAL A 249 -0.15 5.76 -14.48
CA VAL A 249 -1.46 6.43 -14.49
C VAL A 249 -1.84 6.79 -13.06
N PHE A 250 -2.07 8.08 -12.81
CA PHE A 250 -2.63 8.54 -11.55
C PHE A 250 -4.16 8.53 -11.63
N ILE A 251 -4.79 7.90 -10.65
CA ILE A 251 -6.24 7.82 -10.51
C ILE A 251 -6.62 8.37 -9.14
N ALA A 252 -7.37 9.48 -9.10
CA ALA A 252 -7.95 9.97 -7.86
C ALA A 252 -9.16 9.11 -7.47
N MET A 253 -9.17 8.61 -6.24
CA MET A 253 -10.32 7.88 -5.69
C MET A 253 -11.45 8.85 -5.36
N PRO A 254 -12.72 8.42 -5.47
CA PRO A 254 -13.85 9.26 -5.11
C PRO A 254 -13.87 9.53 -3.60
N ILE A 255 -14.37 10.71 -3.24
CA ILE A 255 -14.73 11.08 -1.88
C ILE A 255 -16.24 11.12 -1.74
N ASN A 256 -16.76 10.96 -0.52
CA ASN A 256 -18.17 11.04 -0.25
C ASN A 256 -18.71 12.49 -0.39
N GLU A 257 -19.99 12.62 -0.64
CA GLU A 257 -20.64 13.91 -0.87
C GLU A 257 -20.49 14.85 0.33
N ALA A 258 -20.61 14.33 1.55
CA ALA A 258 -20.41 15.10 2.77
C ALA A 258 -19.01 15.73 2.88
N THR A 259 -17.97 15.03 2.45
CA THR A 259 -16.60 15.58 2.38
C THR A 259 -16.50 16.62 1.26
N TRP A 260 -17.08 16.34 0.08
CA TRP A 260 -17.04 17.24 -1.06
C TRP A 260 -17.66 18.62 -0.75
N GLU A 261 -18.76 18.66 -0.02
CA GLU A 261 -19.45 19.89 0.36
C GLU A 261 -18.58 20.84 1.21
N VAL A 262 -17.63 20.30 1.98
CA VAL A 262 -16.78 21.07 2.90
C VAL A 262 -15.33 21.22 2.42
N VAL A 263 -14.89 20.43 1.44
CA VAL A 263 -13.52 20.50 0.91
C VAL A 263 -13.29 21.86 0.23
N LYS A 264 -12.21 22.52 0.63
CA LYS A 264 -11.91 23.87 0.15
C LYS A 264 -11.36 23.87 -1.28
N PRO A 265 -11.72 24.86 -2.11
CA PRO A 265 -11.13 25.01 -3.45
C PRO A 265 -9.60 24.98 -3.43
N ALA A 266 -8.96 25.60 -2.45
CA ALA A 266 -7.50 25.61 -2.30
C ALA A 266 -6.87 24.21 -2.12
N VAL A 267 -7.64 23.22 -1.67
CA VAL A 267 -7.19 21.81 -1.60
C VAL A 267 -7.27 21.21 -3.00
N ARG A 268 -8.42 21.30 -3.65
CA ARG A 268 -8.67 20.72 -4.99
C ARG A 268 -7.74 21.29 -6.04
N ASP A 269 -7.72 22.63 -6.12
CA ASP A 269 -6.93 23.36 -7.12
C ASP A 269 -5.43 23.17 -6.88
N GLY A 270 -5.01 23.20 -5.61
CA GLY A 270 -3.63 22.92 -5.22
C GLY A 270 -3.17 21.51 -5.58
N PHE A 271 -4.01 20.51 -5.33
CA PHE A 271 -3.71 19.12 -5.66
C PHE A 271 -3.70 18.90 -7.18
N ALA A 272 -4.66 19.48 -7.90
CA ALA A 272 -4.69 19.44 -9.36
C ALA A 272 -3.44 20.08 -9.98
N ALA A 273 -3.05 21.25 -9.50
CA ALA A 273 -1.84 21.94 -9.97
C ALA A 273 -0.56 21.13 -9.67
N TYR A 274 -0.50 20.50 -8.52
CA TYR A 274 0.61 19.62 -8.13
C TYR A 274 0.77 18.44 -9.09
N LEU A 275 -0.28 17.67 -9.32
CA LEU A 275 -0.27 16.54 -10.24
C LEU A 275 0.03 16.97 -11.68
N ALA A 276 -0.57 18.06 -12.15
CA ALA A 276 -0.28 18.63 -13.46
C ALA A 276 1.19 19.09 -13.60
N GLY A 277 1.83 19.49 -12.49
CA GLY A 277 3.27 19.76 -12.44
C GLY A 277 4.11 18.54 -12.77
N TYR A 278 3.76 17.41 -12.19
CA TYR A 278 4.41 16.13 -12.43
C TYR A 278 4.12 15.57 -13.82
N GLU A 279 2.90 15.70 -14.32
CA GLU A 279 2.54 15.27 -15.68
C GLU A 279 3.33 16.02 -16.77
N ARG A 280 3.63 17.30 -16.55
CA ARG A 280 4.53 18.05 -17.44
C ARG A 280 6.00 17.63 -17.36
N ARG A 281 6.41 17.09 -16.22
CA ARG A 281 7.81 16.74 -15.93
C ARG A 281 8.17 15.33 -16.38
N TYR A 282 7.23 14.37 -16.25
CA TYR A 282 7.45 12.96 -16.54
C TYR A 282 6.64 12.51 -17.74
N LYS A 283 7.35 12.03 -18.78
CA LYS A 283 6.75 11.67 -20.08
C LYS A 283 5.76 10.51 -19.98
N HIS A 284 6.03 9.55 -19.09
CA HIS A 284 5.22 8.34 -18.94
C HIS A 284 4.21 8.41 -17.79
N PHE A 285 4.01 9.60 -17.21
CA PHE A 285 3.05 9.84 -16.15
C PHE A 285 1.85 10.63 -16.67
N HIS A 286 0.64 10.12 -16.42
CA HIS A 286 -0.62 10.74 -16.85
C HIS A 286 -1.65 10.72 -15.74
N VAL A 287 -2.38 11.82 -15.60
CA VAL A 287 -3.53 11.93 -14.69
C VAL A 287 -4.79 11.56 -15.48
N ALA A 288 -5.32 10.35 -15.26
CA ALA A 288 -6.40 9.77 -16.06
C ALA A 288 -7.78 9.88 -15.40
N SER A 289 -7.93 10.68 -14.34
CA SER A 289 -9.20 10.88 -13.65
C SER A 289 -9.46 12.34 -13.38
N GLU A 290 -10.72 12.69 -13.12
CA GLU A 290 -11.05 13.91 -12.43
C GLU A 290 -10.33 13.94 -11.07
N ILE A 291 -9.89 15.14 -10.66
CA ILE A 291 -9.24 15.32 -9.36
C ILE A 291 -10.32 15.40 -8.28
N MET A 292 -10.22 14.52 -7.28
CA MET A 292 -11.19 14.37 -6.19
C MET A 292 -12.64 14.23 -6.71
N PRO A 293 -12.94 13.21 -7.55
CA PRO A 293 -14.31 12.94 -7.94
C PRO A 293 -15.16 12.67 -6.69
N HIS A 294 -16.43 13.03 -6.70
CA HIS A 294 -17.31 12.78 -5.56
C HIS A 294 -18.50 11.91 -5.95
N TRP A 295 -18.89 11.04 -5.03
CA TRP A 295 -19.98 10.12 -5.20
C TRP A 295 -20.97 10.19 -4.03
N PRO A 296 -22.23 9.77 -4.24
CA PRO A 296 -23.22 9.71 -3.19
C PRO A 296 -22.75 8.87 -1.99
N ASP A 297 -23.04 9.33 -0.78
CA ASP A 297 -22.64 8.73 0.50
C ASP A 297 -22.96 7.22 0.61
N ARG A 298 -24.01 6.74 -0.07
CA ARG A 298 -24.41 5.34 -0.09
C ARG A 298 -23.36 4.37 -0.66
N PHE A 299 -22.38 4.86 -1.40
CA PHE A 299 -21.32 4.04 -1.98
C PHE A 299 -20.10 3.88 -1.06
N PHE A 300 -20.12 4.49 0.11
CA PHE A 300 -19.00 4.43 1.06
C PHE A 300 -19.29 3.49 2.22
N GLY A 301 -18.28 2.71 2.61
CA GLY A 301 -18.42 1.63 3.57
C GLY A 301 -17.90 1.94 4.97
N ASP A 302 -17.32 3.12 5.20
CA ASP A 302 -16.78 3.54 6.49
C ASP A 302 -16.58 5.06 6.59
N GLN A 303 -15.93 5.47 7.69
CA GLN A 303 -15.64 6.89 7.99
C GLN A 303 -14.41 7.47 7.29
N PHE A 304 -13.73 6.70 6.45
CA PHE A 304 -12.47 7.10 5.79
C PHE A 304 -12.60 7.25 4.27
N SER A 305 -13.82 7.29 3.74
CA SER A 305 -14.14 7.31 2.30
C SER A 305 -13.63 6.08 1.53
N HIS A 306 -13.60 4.92 2.17
CA HIS A 306 -13.46 3.67 1.42
C HIS A 306 -14.81 3.29 0.80
N LEU A 307 -14.78 2.91 -0.46
CA LEU A 307 -15.99 2.43 -1.12
C LEU A 307 -16.47 1.10 -0.51
N ASN A 308 -17.77 0.97 -0.36
CA ASN A 308 -18.38 -0.32 -0.03
C ASN A 308 -18.35 -1.25 -1.27
N PRO A 309 -18.75 -2.52 -1.13
CA PRO A 309 -18.69 -3.47 -2.25
C PRO A 309 -19.35 -2.98 -3.54
N GLU A 310 -20.55 -2.35 -3.47
CA GLU A 310 -21.24 -1.80 -4.63
C GLU A 310 -20.44 -0.65 -5.28
N GLY A 311 -19.93 0.27 -4.46
CA GLY A 311 -19.11 1.38 -4.93
C GLY A 311 -17.80 0.92 -5.56
N ALA A 312 -17.08 -0.01 -4.92
CA ALA A 312 -15.81 -0.53 -5.42
C ALA A 312 -15.96 -1.31 -6.72
N GLU A 313 -17.03 -2.10 -6.85
CA GLU A 313 -17.36 -2.79 -8.10
C GLU A 313 -17.61 -1.83 -9.24
N ARG A 314 -18.47 -0.84 -9.02
CA ARG A 314 -18.76 0.21 -10.00
C ARG A 314 -17.52 0.99 -10.39
N PHE A 315 -16.72 1.42 -9.41
CA PHE A 315 -15.49 2.16 -9.66
C PHE A 315 -14.48 1.36 -10.49
N SER A 316 -14.32 0.09 -10.16
CA SER A 316 -13.40 -0.80 -10.89
C SER A 316 -13.84 -1.05 -12.33
N ASP A 317 -15.16 -1.14 -12.60
CA ASP A 317 -15.70 -1.27 -13.94
C ASP A 317 -15.49 0.03 -14.77
N GLU A 318 -15.72 1.21 -14.16
CA GLU A 318 -15.41 2.51 -14.77
C GLU A 318 -13.91 2.67 -15.06
N LEU A 319 -13.06 2.26 -14.11
CA LEU A 319 -11.60 2.27 -14.30
C LEU A 319 -11.17 1.36 -15.45
N ALA A 320 -11.75 0.16 -15.55
CA ALA A 320 -11.44 -0.77 -16.63
C ALA A 320 -11.78 -0.19 -18.02
N GLN A 321 -12.82 0.62 -18.13
CA GLN A 321 -13.16 1.34 -19.37
C GLN A 321 -12.15 2.45 -19.66
N ARG A 322 -11.87 3.32 -18.68
CA ARG A 322 -10.91 4.43 -18.84
C ARG A 322 -9.51 3.96 -19.25
N LEU A 323 -9.03 2.85 -18.68
CA LEU A 323 -7.72 2.28 -19.04
C LEU A 323 -7.65 1.76 -20.49
N GLN A 324 -8.79 1.50 -21.13
CA GLN A 324 -8.86 1.12 -22.56
C GLN A 324 -8.93 2.32 -23.49
N GLU A 325 -9.55 3.41 -23.03
CA GLU A 325 -9.73 4.64 -23.79
C GLU A 325 -8.51 5.57 -23.76
N ALA A 326 -7.58 5.32 -22.83
CA ALA A 326 -6.35 6.13 -22.70
C ALA A 326 -5.53 6.03 -24.01
N PRO A 327 -5.15 7.16 -24.62
CA PRO A 327 -4.46 7.15 -25.89
C PRO A 327 -3.10 6.43 -25.78
N PRO A 328 -2.69 5.64 -26.78
CA PRO A 328 -1.35 5.06 -26.82
C PRO A 328 -0.33 6.20 -26.81
N SER A 329 0.72 6.05 -26.00
CA SER A 329 1.85 7.00 -26.01
C SER A 329 2.36 7.16 -27.43
N THR A 330 2.51 8.41 -27.89
CA THR A 330 2.93 8.75 -29.26
C THR A 330 4.39 8.38 -29.55
N GLN A 331 4.72 7.11 -29.51
CA GLN A 331 5.95 6.56 -30.11
C GLN A 331 5.80 5.05 -30.34
N ASN A 332 5.53 4.70 -31.55
CA ASN A 332 5.47 3.43 -32.29
C ASN A 332 4.03 3.02 -32.61
N ASP A 333 3.69 3.21 -33.90
CA ASP A 333 2.45 2.78 -34.57
C ASP A 333 2.19 1.25 -34.58
N GLU A 334 2.89 0.47 -33.75
CA GLU A 334 2.73 -0.99 -33.68
C GLU A 334 2.10 -1.54 -32.39
N GLN A 335 1.79 -0.70 -31.39
CA GLN A 335 1.08 -1.16 -30.18
C GLN A 335 -0.27 -0.47 -30.04
N LYS A 336 -1.30 -1.12 -30.53
CA LYS A 336 -2.71 -0.76 -30.31
C LYS A 336 -3.01 -0.72 -28.82
N GLY A 337 -3.48 0.41 -28.30
CA GLY A 337 -4.09 0.62 -26.99
C GLY A 337 -3.28 0.09 -25.78
N TRP A 338 -3.41 0.73 -24.63
CA TRP A 338 -2.76 0.34 -23.37
C TRP A 338 -2.94 -1.14 -23.03
N LEU A 339 -3.99 -1.77 -23.56
CA LEU A 339 -4.45 -3.10 -23.25
C LEU A 339 -4.99 -3.80 -24.52
N SER A 340 -4.21 -3.80 -25.62
CA SER A 340 -4.63 -4.58 -26.79
C SER A 340 -4.44 -6.08 -26.56
N GLU A 341 -5.46 -6.81 -26.85
CA GLU A 341 -5.62 -8.26 -26.87
C GLU A 341 -4.31 -9.05 -27.11
N THR A 342 -3.69 -9.55 -26.05
CA THR A 342 -2.75 -10.66 -26.10
C THR A 342 -3.21 -11.70 -25.09
N GLY A 343 -4.20 -12.48 -25.44
CA GLY A 343 -4.71 -13.50 -24.53
C GLY A 343 -5.73 -14.44 -25.12
N ALA A 344 -5.64 -14.76 -26.39
CA ALA A 344 -6.34 -15.90 -26.96
C ALA A 344 -5.34 -16.70 -27.79
N ASP A 345 -4.53 -17.49 -27.17
CA ASP A 345 -4.18 -18.87 -27.56
C ASP A 345 -2.98 -19.37 -26.73
N ALA A 346 -3.28 -19.92 -25.57
CA ALA A 346 -2.43 -20.89 -24.93
C ALA A 346 -3.23 -22.17 -24.74
N SER A 347 -3.42 -22.89 -25.85
CA SER A 347 -3.86 -24.27 -25.82
C SER A 347 -2.84 -25.07 -24.99
N VAL A 348 -3.22 -25.43 -23.79
CA VAL A 348 -2.51 -26.38 -22.95
C VAL A 348 -2.44 -27.70 -23.70
N ARG A 349 -1.29 -28.03 -24.30
CA ARG A 349 -0.99 -29.39 -24.74
C ARG A 349 -0.85 -30.25 -23.51
N VAL A 350 -1.89 -31.00 -23.19
CA VAL A 350 -1.82 -32.12 -22.25
C VAL A 350 -0.94 -33.20 -22.90
N VAL A 351 0.27 -33.39 -22.37
CA VAL A 351 1.12 -34.52 -22.71
C VAL A 351 0.58 -35.75 -21.98
N PRO A 352 0.15 -36.83 -22.64
CA PRO A 352 -0.31 -38.04 -21.96
C PRO A 352 0.85 -38.75 -21.27
N ILE A 353 0.70 -38.99 -19.97
CA ILE A 353 1.63 -39.84 -19.19
C ILE A 353 1.48 -41.28 -19.70
N SER A 354 2.49 -41.76 -20.42
CA SER A 354 2.64 -43.14 -20.81
C SER A 354 2.76 -44.07 -19.55
N LYS A 355 1.77 -44.87 -19.32
CA LYS A 355 1.89 -46.03 -18.41
C LYS A 355 2.93 -46.99 -18.98
N ARG A 356 4.08 -47.16 -18.34
CA ARG A 356 4.89 -48.34 -18.50
C ARG A 356 4.52 -49.32 -17.37
N GLY A 357 3.95 -50.42 -17.79
CA GLY A 357 3.71 -51.58 -16.96
C GLY A 357 4.97 -52.45 -16.85
N SER A 358 4.89 -53.33 -15.91
CA SER A 358 5.60 -54.48 -15.42
C SER A 358 6.44 -54.21 -14.17
#